data_8a2c760054635c1c4d77738804f026b0
#
_entry.id   8a2c760054635c1c4d77738804f026b0
#
_cell.length_a   1.000
_cell.length_b   1.000
_cell.length_c   1.000
_cell.angle_alpha   90.00
_cell.angle_beta   90.00
_cell.angle_gamma   90.00
#
_symmetry.space_group_name_H-M   'P 1'
#
loop_
_entity.id
_entity.type
_entity.pdbx_description
1 polymer ?
#
loop_
_entity_poly.entity_id
_entity_poly.type
_entity_poly.pdbx_seq_one_letter_code
_entity_poly.pdbx_strand_id
1 'polypeptide(L)'
;MPNEPFRVIEQPGASAGLQILHLKGPITHESSPKLVEAVLAVSDLRMIIDLSEVPLVDSVAIGALVRAYVHCQKTKRRLAFVGMNPRVKSVLKLTGVDPLFDSYETIAEAESAIA
;
A
#
# COMPACT_ATOMS: atom_id res chain seq x y z
N MET A 1 -20.32 15.51 -7.65
CA MET A 1 -19.05 15.61 -7.01
C MET A 1 -18.00 14.78 -7.76
N PRO A 2 -17.02 15.40 -8.29
CA PRO A 2 -16.01 14.62 -8.99
C PRO A 2 -15.26 13.74 -8.01
N ASN A 3 -14.93 12.55 -8.44
CA ASN A 3 -14.08 11.68 -7.67
C ASN A 3 -12.68 12.28 -7.65
N GLU A 4 -12.05 12.18 -6.51
CA GLU A 4 -10.66 12.59 -6.41
C GLU A 4 -9.82 11.66 -7.29
N PRO A 5 -8.98 12.19 -8.19
CA PRO A 5 -8.16 11.33 -9.01
C PRO A 5 -7.16 10.57 -8.14
N PHE A 6 -6.95 9.32 -8.47
CA PHE A 6 -5.95 8.52 -7.78
C PHE A 6 -4.56 9.02 -8.11
N ARG A 7 -3.73 9.20 -7.09
CA ARG A 7 -2.35 9.64 -7.27
C ARG A 7 -1.41 8.83 -6.38
N VAL A 8 -0.21 8.63 -6.87
CA VAL A 8 0.88 8.02 -6.11
C VAL A 8 1.96 9.08 -5.96
N ILE A 9 2.36 9.36 -4.71
CA ILE A 9 3.44 10.29 -4.43
C ILE A 9 4.56 9.49 -3.79
N GLU A 10 5.73 9.49 -4.44
CA GLU A 10 6.90 8.77 -3.95
C GLU A 10 7.71 9.66 -3.04
N GLN A 11 8.20 9.07 -1.95
CA GLN A 11 9.02 9.80 -1.00
C GLN A 11 10.09 8.86 -0.46
N PRO A 12 11.38 9.24 -0.47
CA PRO A 12 12.39 8.43 0.19
C PRO A 12 12.11 8.41 1.69
N GLY A 13 12.34 7.26 2.32
CA GLY A 13 12.17 7.13 3.75
C GLY A 13 13.32 7.77 4.52
N ALA A 14 13.21 7.74 5.84
CA ALA A 14 14.21 8.36 6.73
C ALA A 14 15.54 7.62 6.70
N SER A 15 15.53 6.34 6.35
CA SER A 15 16.76 5.54 6.26
C SER A 15 16.99 5.08 4.82
N ALA A 16 18.24 4.80 4.49
CA ALA A 16 18.61 4.33 3.15
C ALA A 16 17.91 3.00 2.85
N GLY A 17 17.50 2.82 1.59
CA GLY A 17 16.86 1.58 1.16
C GLY A 17 15.38 1.49 1.52
N LEU A 18 14.76 2.60 1.90
CA LEU A 18 13.34 2.67 2.23
C LEU A 18 12.65 3.64 1.29
N GLN A 19 11.60 3.17 0.62
CA GLN A 19 10.75 4.00 -0.23
C GLN A 19 9.35 4.02 0.35
N ILE A 20 8.75 5.20 0.40
CA ILE A 20 7.37 5.37 0.84
C ILE A 20 6.52 5.75 -0.37
N LEU A 21 5.42 5.03 -0.56
CA LEU A 21 4.43 5.36 -1.57
C LEU A 21 3.18 5.89 -0.86
N HIS A 22 2.92 7.18 -1.02
CA HIS A 22 1.70 7.80 -0.50
C HIS A 22 0.62 7.67 -1.57
N LEU A 23 -0.42 6.90 -1.29
CA LEU A 23 -1.54 6.73 -2.20
C LEU A 23 -2.65 7.69 -1.79
N LYS A 24 -3.22 8.39 -2.77
CA LYS A 24 -4.30 9.35 -2.53
C LYS A 24 -5.44 9.05 -3.48
N GLY A 25 -6.66 9.05 -2.93
CA GLY A 25 -7.86 8.76 -3.70
C GLY A 25 -8.26 7.31 -3.63
N PRO A 26 -9.45 6.98 -4.15
CA PRO A 26 -9.96 5.61 -4.08
C PRO A 26 -9.15 4.68 -4.97
N ILE A 27 -8.95 3.44 -4.51
CA ILE A 27 -8.31 2.41 -5.31
C ILE A 27 -9.39 1.50 -5.85
N THR A 28 -9.61 1.59 -7.15
CA THR A 28 -10.66 0.85 -7.86
C THR A 28 -10.05 0.11 -9.04
N HIS A 29 -10.90 -0.56 -9.82
CA HIS A 29 -10.44 -1.22 -11.04
C HIS A 29 -9.75 -0.25 -12.00
N GLU A 30 -10.13 1.03 -11.97
CA GLU A 30 -9.52 2.03 -12.85
C GLU A 30 -8.13 2.46 -12.38
N SER A 31 -7.91 2.54 -11.07
CA SER A 31 -6.65 3.01 -10.51
C SER A 31 -5.68 1.88 -10.14
N SER A 32 -6.17 0.65 -10.05
CA SER A 32 -5.33 -0.49 -9.67
C SER A 32 -4.09 -0.67 -10.55
N PRO A 33 -4.15 -0.49 -11.88
CA PRO A 33 -2.94 -0.61 -12.69
C PRO A 33 -1.85 0.40 -12.31
N LYS A 34 -2.24 1.62 -11.93
CA LYS A 34 -1.27 2.63 -11.47
C LYS A 34 -0.58 2.20 -10.19
N LEU A 35 -1.35 1.61 -9.27
CA LEU A 35 -0.79 1.11 -8.02
C LEU A 35 0.24 0.02 -8.30
N VAL A 36 -0.12 -0.97 -9.12
CA VAL A 36 0.77 -2.08 -9.44
C VAL A 36 2.03 -1.55 -10.12
N GLU A 37 1.88 -0.65 -11.08
CA GLU A 37 3.02 -0.07 -11.79
C GLU A 37 3.97 0.63 -10.82
N ALA A 38 3.43 1.41 -9.88
CA ALA A 38 4.24 2.12 -8.91
C ALA A 38 5.02 1.16 -8.01
N VAL A 39 4.38 0.08 -7.56
CA VAL A 39 5.02 -0.91 -6.72
C VAL A 39 6.14 -1.63 -7.46
N LEU A 40 5.88 -2.03 -8.72
CA LEU A 40 6.87 -2.73 -9.52
C LEU A 40 8.08 -1.86 -9.85
N ALA A 41 7.91 -0.54 -9.88
CA ALA A 41 8.99 0.39 -10.17
C ALA A 41 9.94 0.63 -8.98
N VAL A 42 9.53 0.26 -7.76
CA VAL A 42 10.38 0.45 -6.58
C VAL A 42 11.49 -0.59 -6.56
N SER A 43 12.74 -0.14 -6.45
CA SER A 43 13.89 -1.03 -6.38
C SER A 43 14.47 -1.16 -4.97
N ASP A 44 13.98 -0.35 -4.03
CA ASP A 44 14.45 -0.39 -2.65
C ASP A 44 14.08 -1.69 -1.96
N LEU A 45 14.87 -2.11 -0.98
CA LEU A 45 14.65 -3.36 -0.26
C LEU A 45 13.46 -3.29 0.70
N ARG A 46 13.06 -2.08 1.10
CA ARG A 46 11.95 -1.86 2.03
C ARG A 46 10.99 -0.85 1.44
N MET A 47 9.72 -1.10 1.62
CA MET A 47 8.67 -0.26 1.07
C MET A 47 7.55 -0.09 2.09
N ILE A 48 7.08 1.14 2.25
CA ILE A 48 5.88 1.44 3.03
C ILE A 48 4.84 2.00 2.08
N ILE A 49 3.64 1.42 2.11
CA ILE A 49 2.50 1.94 1.36
C ILE A 49 1.58 2.65 2.33
N ASP A 50 1.44 3.95 2.14
CA ASP A 50 0.62 4.80 3.00
C ASP A 50 -0.77 4.94 2.39
N LEU A 51 -1.77 4.43 3.10
CA LEU A 51 -3.17 4.44 2.68
C LEU A 51 -4.01 5.47 3.44
N SER A 52 -3.37 6.38 4.17
CA SER A 52 -4.11 7.32 5.02
C SER A 52 -5.06 8.23 4.25
N GLU A 53 -4.82 8.43 2.96
CA GLU A 53 -5.70 9.24 2.12
C GLU A 53 -6.43 8.40 1.05
N VAL A 54 -6.60 7.11 1.33
CA VAL A 54 -7.40 6.19 0.50
C VAL A 54 -8.73 5.96 1.21
N PRO A 55 -9.83 6.52 0.69
CA PRO A 55 -11.12 6.39 1.39
C PRO A 55 -11.75 5.02 1.24
N LEU A 56 -11.50 4.33 0.13
CA LEU A 56 -12.10 3.02 -0.12
C LEU A 56 -11.28 2.23 -1.13
N VAL A 57 -11.49 0.92 -1.10
CA VAL A 57 -10.91 -0.01 -2.08
C VAL A 57 -12.03 -0.94 -2.56
N ASP A 58 -11.99 -1.33 -3.83
CA ASP A 58 -12.93 -2.33 -4.36
C ASP A 58 -12.24 -3.69 -4.47
N SER A 59 -12.97 -4.69 -4.96
CA SER A 59 -12.45 -6.06 -5.04
C SER A 59 -11.26 -6.18 -5.99
N VAL A 60 -11.21 -5.38 -7.05
CA VAL A 60 -10.07 -5.39 -7.96
C VAL A 60 -8.84 -4.78 -7.28
N ALA A 61 -9.06 -3.75 -6.48
CA ALA A 61 -7.98 -3.13 -5.70
C ALA A 61 -7.38 -4.11 -4.70
N ILE A 62 -8.21 -4.94 -4.07
CA ILE A 62 -7.71 -5.98 -3.17
C ILE A 62 -6.74 -6.90 -3.92
N GLY A 63 -7.08 -7.30 -5.13
CA GLY A 63 -6.19 -8.10 -5.96
C GLY A 63 -4.87 -7.39 -6.24
N ALA A 64 -4.92 -6.08 -6.48
CA ALA A 64 -3.72 -5.29 -6.74
C ALA A 64 -2.83 -5.22 -5.49
N LEU A 65 -3.43 -5.08 -4.30
CA LEU A 65 -2.67 -5.08 -3.05
C LEU A 65 -2.02 -6.44 -2.79
N VAL A 66 -2.73 -7.52 -3.08
CA VAL A 66 -2.17 -8.87 -2.96
C VAL A 66 -1.01 -9.05 -3.94
N ARG A 67 -1.12 -8.54 -5.16
CA ARG A 67 -0.03 -8.60 -6.12
C ARG A 67 1.21 -7.86 -5.60
N ALA A 68 1.01 -6.71 -4.97
CA ALA A 68 2.11 -5.97 -4.35
C ALA A 68 2.80 -6.82 -3.28
N TYR A 69 2.01 -7.45 -2.44
CA TYR A 69 2.52 -8.35 -1.41
C TYR A 69 3.32 -9.50 -2.01
N VAL A 70 2.75 -10.18 -3.00
CA VAL A 70 3.42 -11.33 -3.64
C VAL A 70 4.71 -10.90 -4.32
N HIS A 71 4.70 -9.75 -5.00
CA HIS A 71 5.90 -9.23 -5.63
C HIS A 71 7.02 -8.99 -4.61
N CYS A 72 6.70 -8.38 -3.49
CA CYS A 72 7.68 -8.12 -2.43
C CYS A 72 8.21 -9.43 -1.83
N GLN A 73 7.33 -10.42 -1.64
CA GLN A 73 7.75 -11.73 -1.17
C GLN A 73 8.71 -12.40 -2.14
N LYS A 74 8.40 -12.39 -3.42
CA LYS A 74 9.23 -13.01 -4.44
C LYS A 74 10.58 -12.34 -4.60
N THR A 75 10.61 -11.03 -4.42
CA THR A 75 11.84 -10.24 -4.58
C THR A 75 12.57 -10.03 -3.24
N LYS A 76 12.06 -10.66 -2.16
CA LYS A 76 12.65 -10.60 -0.81
C LYS A 76 12.73 -9.16 -0.29
N ARG A 77 11.72 -8.37 -0.59
CA ARG A 77 11.58 -7.01 -0.07
C ARG A 77 10.64 -7.01 1.12
N ARG A 78 10.90 -6.09 2.05
CA ARG A 78 10.02 -5.91 3.21
C ARG A 78 8.93 -4.90 2.83
N LEU A 79 7.70 -5.20 3.20
CA LEU A 79 6.55 -4.36 2.89
C LEU A 79 5.71 -4.15 4.13
N ALA A 80 5.32 -2.90 4.38
CA ALA A 80 4.38 -2.55 5.44
C ALA A 80 3.36 -1.57 4.89
N PHE A 81 2.19 -1.56 5.51
CA PHE A 81 1.10 -0.64 5.18
C PHE A 81 0.84 0.26 6.37
N VAL A 82 0.47 1.52 6.12
CA VAL A 82 0.11 2.44 7.19
C VAL A 82 -1.19 3.16 6.87
N GLY A 83 -1.90 3.56 7.91
CA GLY A 83 -3.00 4.50 7.79
C GLY A 83 -4.28 3.94 7.22
N MET A 84 -4.48 2.64 7.23
CA MET A 84 -5.74 2.07 6.75
C MET A 84 -6.89 2.54 7.64
N ASN A 85 -7.92 3.13 7.01
CA ASN A 85 -9.12 3.49 7.77
C ASN A 85 -9.97 2.24 8.05
N PRO A 86 -10.98 2.33 8.94
CA PRO A 86 -11.79 1.16 9.28
C PRO A 86 -12.51 0.54 8.10
N ARG A 87 -12.87 1.34 7.10
CA ARG A 87 -13.55 0.87 5.90
C ARG A 87 -12.65 -0.03 5.07
N VAL A 88 -11.40 0.40 4.86
CA VAL A 88 -10.41 -0.40 4.15
C VAL A 88 -10.10 -1.67 4.93
N LYS A 89 -9.88 -1.56 6.24
CA LYS A 89 -9.62 -2.73 7.08
C LYS A 89 -10.76 -3.74 7.00
N SER A 90 -12.00 -3.25 6.99
CA SER A 90 -13.18 -4.10 6.93
C SER A 90 -13.22 -4.92 5.64
N VAL A 91 -12.93 -4.28 4.50
CA VAL A 91 -12.91 -4.97 3.21
C VAL A 91 -11.83 -6.06 3.19
N LEU A 92 -10.64 -5.75 3.71
CA LEU A 92 -9.56 -6.75 3.78
C LEU A 92 -9.97 -7.93 4.65
N LYS A 93 -10.64 -7.65 5.76
CA LYS A 93 -11.08 -8.71 6.67
C LYS A 93 -12.16 -9.58 6.04
N LEU A 94 -13.14 -8.96 5.36
CA LEU A 94 -14.22 -9.69 4.71
C LEU A 94 -13.71 -10.58 3.58
N THR A 95 -12.65 -10.17 2.90
CA THR A 95 -12.07 -10.97 1.83
C THR A 95 -11.01 -11.96 2.33
N GLY A 96 -10.71 -11.94 3.62
CA GLY A 96 -9.80 -12.91 4.23
C GLY A 96 -8.32 -12.67 3.94
N VAL A 97 -7.95 -11.52 3.40
CA VAL A 97 -6.55 -11.25 3.04
C VAL A 97 -5.82 -10.42 4.10
N ASP A 98 -6.51 -9.93 5.12
CA ASP A 98 -5.90 -9.10 6.14
C ASP A 98 -4.65 -9.73 6.82
N PRO A 99 -4.57 -11.06 7.05
CA PRO A 99 -3.36 -11.62 7.65
C PRO A 99 -2.11 -11.46 6.79
N LEU A 100 -2.25 -11.18 5.50
CA LEU A 100 -1.09 -11.00 4.61
C LEU A 100 -0.42 -9.64 4.81
N PHE A 101 -1.14 -8.66 5.36
CA PHE A 101 -0.66 -7.29 5.38
C PHE A 101 -0.24 -6.84 6.78
N ASP A 102 1.05 -6.59 6.95
CA ASP A 102 1.56 -5.96 8.16
C ASP A 102 1.16 -4.51 8.13
N SER A 103 0.32 -4.10 9.04
CA SER A 103 -0.33 -2.79 9.04
C SER A 103 -0.03 -2.05 10.34
N TYR A 104 0.28 -0.77 10.23
CA TYR A 104 0.65 0.09 11.35
C TYR A 104 -0.10 1.40 11.24
N GLU A 105 -0.17 2.13 12.35
CA GLU A 105 -0.89 3.40 12.35
C GLU A 105 -0.03 4.55 11.84
N THR A 106 1.29 4.47 12.03
CA THR A 106 2.19 5.54 11.62
C THR A 106 3.35 4.99 10.80
N ILE A 107 3.93 5.88 10.01
CA ILE A 107 5.12 5.56 9.22
C ILE A 107 6.28 5.19 10.15
N ALA A 108 6.43 5.89 11.27
CA ALA A 108 7.51 5.61 12.22
C ALA A 108 7.42 4.18 12.77
N GLU A 109 6.21 3.73 13.11
CA GLU A 109 6.01 2.36 13.57
C GLU A 109 6.34 1.34 12.50
N ALA A 110 5.87 1.59 11.28
CA ALA A 110 6.12 0.69 10.17
C ALA A 110 7.62 0.61 9.85
N GLU A 111 8.28 1.75 9.86
CA GLU A 111 9.72 1.82 9.58
C GLU A 111 10.51 1.01 10.60
N SER A 112 10.17 1.11 11.87
CA SER A 112 10.81 0.32 12.92
C SER A 112 10.59 -1.18 12.71
N ALA A 113 9.39 -1.56 12.29
CA ALA A 113 9.01 -2.96 12.14
C ALA A 113 9.73 -3.64 10.99
N ILE A 114 10.05 -2.90 9.92
CA ILE A 114 10.69 -3.46 8.73
C ILE A 114 12.14 -3.01 8.58
N ALA A 115 12.71 -2.50 9.65
CA ALA A 115 14.11 -2.04 9.66
C ALA A 115 15.10 -3.17 9.38
#